data_5fda4fb012eb56f9f8f1829d8ec21566
#
_entry.id   5fda4fb012eb56f9f8f1829d8ec21566
#
_cell.length_a   1.000
_cell.length_b   1.000
_cell.length_c   1.000
_cell.angle_alpha   90.00
_cell.angle_beta   90.00
_cell.angle_gamma   90.00
#
_symmetry.space_group_name_H-M   'P 1'
#
loop_
_entity.id
_entity.type
_entity.pdbx_description
1 polymer ?
#
loop_
_entity_poly.entity_id
_entity_poly.type
_entity_poly.pdbx_seq_one_letter_code
_entity_poly.pdbx_strand_id
1 'polypeptide(L)'
;DRLRSRGLGDVYKRQIVNSGAQPVTNLTVTDNLGAYEFNSGTVYPLAYVPNSVRYYVNGVLQTAPTATPEPPLVITVPNVPANGSIMLVYEAEVTAYAPLGTDGSITNTANVTDGNLEVSASETVSTDDRAVLTISKALCPAVVTGNGQITYTFVIENTGNTEASEAERIVLTDTFDPILKNIAVTFNGTAWTAGTQYTYGETTGVFATLPGQITVPAAQYTQNENGTWATTPGTAEVVITGTV
;
A
#
# COMPACT_ATOMS: atom_id res chain seq x y z
N ASP A 1 4.15 1.55 -12.85
CA ASP A 1 4.46 1.31 -11.44
C ASP A 1 3.20 1.54 -10.61
N ARG A 2 3.01 0.76 -9.54
CA ARG A 2 1.82 0.79 -8.70
C ARG A 2 2.21 1.20 -7.28
N LEU A 3 1.44 2.10 -6.68
CA LEU A 3 1.57 2.44 -5.27
C LEU A 3 1.26 1.19 -4.42
N ARG A 4 2.28 0.66 -3.78
CA ARG A 4 2.15 -0.40 -2.78
C ARG A 4 2.01 0.23 -1.39
N SER A 5 1.42 -0.51 -0.46
CA SER A 5 1.22 -0.07 0.92
C SER A 5 2.46 0.63 1.51
N ARG A 6 2.23 1.61 2.40
CA ARG A 6 3.27 2.42 3.07
C ARG A 6 4.53 1.64 3.39
N GLY A 7 5.70 2.12 2.92
CA GLY A 7 7.02 1.59 3.24
C GLY A 7 7.75 0.85 2.13
N LEU A 8 7.21 0.76 0.90
CA LEU A 8 7.94 0.29 -0.26
C LEU A 8 8.34 1.50 -1.12
N GLY A 9 9.65 1.72 -1.23
CA GLY A 9 10.23 2.74 -2.09
C GLY A 9 9.98 2.42 -3.57
N ASP A 10 9.77 3.45 -4.36
CA ASP A 10 9.76 3.36 -5.83
C ASP A 10 11.07 3.88 -6.38
N VAL A 11 11.49 3.33 -7.54
CA VAL A 11 12.74 3.69 -8.20
C VAL A 11 12.43 4.60 -9.40
N TYR A 12 12.81 5.84 -9.29
CA TYR A 12 12.64 6.83 -10.36
C TYR A 12 13.85 6.86 -11.27
N LYS A 13 13.60 6.78 -12.58
CA LYS A 13 14.61 6.88 -13.63
C LYS A 13 14.36 8.12 -14.48
N ARG A 14 15.32 9.03 -14.54
CA ARG A 14 15.29 10.22 -15.39
C ARG A 14 16.43 10.15 -16.39
N GLN A 15 16.09 10.22 -17.67
CA GLN A 15 17.08 10.26 -18.76
C GLN A 15 17.03 11.62 -19.45
N ILE A 16 18.19 12.24 -19.63
CA ILE A 16 18.35 13.51 -20.34
C ILE A 16 19.27 13.25 -21.50
N VAL A 17 18.82 13.61 -22.71
CA VAL A 17 19.58 13.43 -23.97
C VAL A 17 19.92 14.81 -24.51
N ASN A 18 21.21 15.01 -24.83
CA ASN A 18 21.71 16.17 -25.53
C ASN A 18 22.06 15.76 -26.97
N SER A 19 21.22 16.15 -27.93
CA SER A 19 21.46 15.94 -29.36
C SER A 19 22.28 17.05 -30.01
N GLY A 20 22.65 18.08 -29.24
CA GLY A 20 23.47 19.20 -29.72
C GLY A 20 24.94 18.87 -29.82
N ALA A 21 25.64 19.63 -30.64
CA ALA A 21 27.10 19.48 -30.88
C ALA A 21 27.97 20.08 -29.74
N GLN A 22 27.35 20.73 -28.76
CA GLN A 22 28.04 21.28 -27.58
C GLN A 22 27.51 20.62 -26.30
N PRO A 23 28.36 20.43 -25.28
CA PRO A 23 27.89 19.94 -23.98
C PRO A 23 26.99 20.99 -23.30
N VAL A 24 26.00 20.54 -22.53
CA VAL A 24 25.17 21.38 -21.66
C VAL A 24 25.71 21.24 -20.25
N THR A 25 25.99 22.35 -19.58
CA THR A 25 26.60 22.38 -18.25
C THR A 25 25.67 23.05 -17.23
N ASN A 26 25.90 22.77 -15.93
CA ASN A 26 25.19 23.40 -14.82
C ASN A 26 23.66 23.17 -14.86
N LEU A 27 23.26 21.96 -15.23
CA LEU A 27 21.85 21.59 -15.22
C LEU A 27 21.34 21.40 -13.79
N THR A 28 20.15 21.95 -13.54
CA THR A 28 19.37 21.67 -12.34
C THR A 28 18.20 20.79 -12.71
N VAL A 29 18.10 19.64 -12.07
CA VAL A 29 16.94 18.74 -12.14
C VAL A 29 16.14 18.93 -10.87
N THR A 30 14.89 19.40 -11.00
CA THR A 30 13.96 19.57 -9.89
C THR A 30 12.83 18.57 -10.04
N ASP A 31 12.66 17.67 -9.06
CA ASP A 31 11.58 16.70 -9.04
C ASP A 31 10.58 17.11 -7.96
N ASN A 32 9.30 17.25 -8.31
CA ASN A 32 8.28 17.75 -7.41
C ASN A 32 7.79 16.69 -6.39
N LEU A 33 8.29 15.45 -6.47
CA LEU A 33 7.91 14.35 -5.57
C LEU A 33 6.39 14.13 -5.49
N GLY A 34 5.68 14.41 -6.60
CA GLY A 34 4.25 14.26 -6.69
C GLY A 34 3.45 15.31 -5.91
N ALA A 35 4.07 16.44 -5.59
CA ALA A 35 3.46 17.52 -4.82
C ALA A 35 2.08 17.94 -5.33
N TYR A 36 1.15 18.18 -4.42
CA TYR A 36 -0.15 18.76 -4.71
C TYR A 36 -0.58 19.77 -3.64
N GLU A 37 -1.46 20.68 -4.04
CA GLU A 37 -2.00 21.69 -3.13
C GLU A 37 -3.10 21.09 -2.24
N PHE A 38 -3.00 21.34 -0.94
CA PHE A 38 -4.02 20.97 0.03
C PHE A 38 -4.23 22.14 1.01
N ASN A 39 -5.47 22.62 1.10
CA ASN A 39 -5.81 23.84 1.84
C ASN A 39 -4.95 25.03 1.37
N SER A 40 -4.09 25.56 2.23
CA SER A 40 -3.21 26.71 1.93
C SER A 40 -1.73 26.31 1.83
N GLY A 41 -1.43 25.01 1.66
CA GLY A 41 -0.06 24.51 1.63
C GLY A 41 0.15 23.41 0.61
N THR A 42 1.41 23.16 0.30
CA THR A 42 1.83 22.07 -0.59
C THR A 42 2.17 20.84 0.25
N VAL A 43 1.65 19.68 -0.12
CA VAL A 43 1.97 18.38 0.50
C VAL A 43 2.68 17.48 -0.49
N TYR A 44 3.53 16.59 0.02
CA TYR A 44 4.41 15.74 -0.78
C TYR A 44 4.11 14.27 -0.51
N PRO A 45 3.43 13.58 -1.43
CA PRO A 45 3.11 12.15 -1.29
C PRO A 45 4.32 11.23 -1.38
N LEU A 46 5.45 11.74 -1.89
CA LEU A 46 6.72 11.02 -1.96
C LEU A 46 7.80 11.75 -1.15
N ALA A 47 8.70 11.00 -0.54
CA ALA A 47 9.91 11.50 0.11
C ALA A 47 11.14 10.85 -0.52
N TYR A 48 12.12 11.66 -0.91
CA TYR A 48 13.39 11.17 -1.45
C TYR A 48 14.15 10.36 -0.39
N VAL A 49 14.70 9.20 -0.79
CA VAL A 49 15.60 8.40 0.06
C VAL A 49 17.02 8.97 -0.03
N PRO A 50 17.58 9.52 1.05
CA PRO A 50 18.90 10.15 1.02
C PRO A 50 20.01 9.21 0.52
N ASN A 51 20.93 9.73 -0.29
CA ASN A 51 22.06 8.99 -0.87
C ASN A 51 21.69 7.86 -1.84
N SER A 52 20.45 7.80 -2.32
CA SER A 52 20.01 6.79 -3.30
C SER A 52 20.36 7.14 -4.74
N VAL A 53 20.78 8.39 -5.04
CA VAL A 53 21.09 8.83 -6.40
C VAL A 53 22.23 8.03 -6.99
N ARG A 54 21.97 7.45 -8.16
CA ARG A 54 22.97 6.86 -9.07
C ARG A 54 22.99 7.67 -10.37
N TYR A 55 24.18 8.01 -10.83
CA TYR A 55 24.40 8.88 -11.97
C TYR A 55 25.21 8.16 -13.03
N TYR A 56 24.69 8.15 -14.25
CA TYR A 56 25.34 7.53 -15.40
C TYR A 56 25.53 8.57 -16.50
N VAL A 57 26.70 8.57 -17.13
CA VAL A 57 27.01 9.36 -18.33
C VAL A 57 27.28 8.39 -19.46
N ASN A 58 26.50 8.46 -20.54
CA ASN A 58 26.59 7.54 -21.69
C ASN A 58 26.58 6.06 -21.25
N GLY A 59 25.78 5.73 -20.25
CA GLY A 59 25.65 4.38 -19.70
C GLY A 59 26.73 3.98 -18.68
N VAL A 60 27.75 4.81 -18.43
CA VAL A 60 28.83 4.52 -17.46
C VAL A 60 28.52 5.20 -16.12
N LEU A 61 28.52 4.42 -15.03
CA LEU A 61 28.30 4.91 -13.66
C LEU A 61 29.40 5.92 -13.29
N GLN A 62 28.99 7.04 -12.73
CA GLN A 62 29.85 8.13 -12.25
C GLN A 62 29.59 8.39 -10.76
N THR A 63 30.40 9.26 -10.16
CA THR A 63 30.13 9.79 -8.81
C THR A 63 28.80 10.51 -8.79
N ALA A 64 27.96 10.20 -7.80
CA ALA A 64 26.65 10.82 -7.66
C ALA A 64 26.79 12.35 -7.51
N PRO A 65 25.97 13.13 -8.22
CA PRO A 65 25.93 14.58 -8.05
C PRO A 65 25.26 14.96 -6.72
N THR A 66 25.42 16.21 -6.31
CA THR A 66 24.77 16.75 -5.11
C THR A 66 23.27 16.76 -5.29
N ALA A 67 22.56 16.21 -4.31
CA ALA A 67 21.10 16.23 -4.20
C ALA A 67 20.69 16.89 -2.88
N THR A 68 19.67 17.76 -2.90
CA THR A 68 19.06 18.31 -1.70
C THR A 68 17.95 17.36 -1.23
N PRO A 69 17.96 16.88 0.01
CA PRO A 69 16.96 15.92 0.47
C PRO A 69 15.59 16.53 0.76
N GLU A 70 15.55 17.85 0.97
CA GLU A 70 14.29 18.58 1.24
C GLU A 70 13.46 18.70 -0.03
N PRO A 71 12.12 18.54 0.05
CA PRO A 71 11.24 18.69 -1.10
C PRO A 71 11.09 20.16 -1.54
N PRO A 72 11.06 20.43 -2.87
CA PRO A 72 11.26 19.45 -3.93
C PRO A 72 12.69 18.92 -3.98
N LEU A 73 12.88 17.68 -4.49
CA LEU A 73 14.22 17.14 -4.71
C LEU A 73 14.94 17.94 -5.80
N VAL A 74 16.10 18.49 -5.48
CA VAL A 74 16.95 19.22 -6.44
C VAL A 74 18.29 18.51 -6.62
N ILE A 75 18.64 18.16 -7.86
CA ILE A 75 19.89 17.50 -8.22
C ILE A 75 20.66 18.41 -9.18
N THR A 76 21.88 18.79 -8.81
CA THR A 76 22.76 19.61 -9.67
C THR A 76 23.65 18.70 -10.52
N VAL A 77 23.38 18.65 -11.82
CA VAL A 77 24.13 17.84 -12.80
C VAL A 77 25.21 18.67 -13.45
N PRO A 78 26.49 18.28 -13.35
CA PRO A 78 27.57 19.12 -13.82
C PRO A 78 27.61 19.24 -15.34
N ASN A 79 27.30 18.18 -16.07
CA ASN A 79 27.45 18.15 -17.53
C ASN A 79 26.63 17.06 -18.21
N VAL A 80 26.01 17.38 -19.35
CA VAL A 80 25.51 16.40 -20.35
C VAL A 80 26.36 16.53 -21.60
N PRO A 81 27.09 15.48 -21.99
CA PRO A 81 28.01 15.55 -23.15
C PRO A 81 27.29 15.92 -24.46
N ALA A 82 28.00 16.53 -25.37
CA ALA A 82 27.54 16.72 -26.74
C ALA A 82 27.21 15.35 -27.38
N ASN A 83 26.08 15.26 -28.10
CA ASN A 83 25.59 14.03 -28.70
C ASN A 83 25.57 12.85 -27.70
N GLY A 84 25.27 13.12 -26.45
CA GLY A 84 25.31 12.16 -25.35
C GLY A 84 24.08 12.19 -24.47
N SER A 85 24.13 11.39 -23.43
CA SER A 85 23.04 11.31 -22.47
C SER A 85 23.52 11.12 -21.03
N ILE A 86 22.71 11.53 -20.10
CA ILE A 86 22.83 11.15 -18.70
C ILE A 86 21.60 10.39 -18.25
N MET A 87 21.77 9.60 -17.20
CA MET A 87 20.67 8.94 -16.51
C MET A 87 20.86 9.11 -15.00
N LEU A 88 19.82 9.60 -14.35
CA LEU A 88 19.69 9.66 -12.89
C LEU A 88 18.71 8.57 -12.47
N VAL A 89 19.09 7.81 -11.46
CA VAL A 89 18.23 6.82 -10.80
C VAL A 89 18.25 7.12 -9.32
N TYR A 90 17.10 7.23 -8.68
CA TYR A 90 16.97 7.48 -7.24
C TYR A 90 15.73 6.81 -6.68
N GLU A 91 15.68 6.64 -5.38
CA GLU A 91 14.58 6.01 -4.66
C GLU A 91 13.75 7.08 -3.94
N ALA A 92 12.44 6.86 -3.89
CA ALA A 92 11.53 7.65 -3.08
C ALA A 92 10.52 6.74 -2.38
N GLU A 93 10.16 7.08 -1.16
CA GLU A 93 9.20 6.38 -0.31
C GLU A 93 7.85 7.09 -0.29
N VAL A 94 6.77 6.32 -0.16
CA VAL A 94 5.41 6.84 -0.04
C VAL A 94 5.20 7.40 1.37
N THR A 95 4.73 8.65 1.45
CA THR A 95 4.44 9.33 2.72
C THR A 95 2.99 9.18 3.16
N ALA A 96 2.65 9.76 4.33
CA ALA A 96 1.27 9.83 4.81
C ALA A 96 0.36 10.74 3.96
N TYR A 97 0.91 11.49 3.01
CA TYR A 97 0.16 12.36 2.11
C TYR A 97 -0.26 11.69 0.80
N ALA A 98 0.13 10.43 0.58
CA ALA A 98 -0.23 9.70 -0.63
C ALA A 98 -1.71 9.29 -0.61
N PRO A 99 -2.50 9.57 -1.67
CA PRO A 99 -3.86 9.11 -1.79
C PRO A 99 -3.88 7.58 -1.95
N LEU A 100 -4.75 6.90 -1.20
CA LEU A 100 -4.79 5.42 -1.11
C LEU A 100 -6.10 4.81 -1.64
N GLY A 101 -7.10 5.62 -2.01
CA GLY A 101 -8.36 5.15 -2.59
C GLY A 101 -8.18 4.52 -3.98
N THR A 102 -9.23 3.95 -4.53
CA THR A 102 -9.23 3.31 -5.87
C THR A 102 -8.85 4.26 -7.00
N ASP A 103 -9.15 5.54 -6.86
CA ASP A 103 -8.76 6.61 -7.80
C ASP A 103 -7.45 7.30 -7.40
N GLY A 104 -6.76 6.76 -6.38
CA GLY A 104 -5.53 7.32 -5.87
C GLY A 104 -4.42 7.29 -6.91
N SER A 105 -3.81 8.45 -7.16
CA SER A 105 -2.67 8.56 -8.06
C SER A 105 -1.71 9.65 -7.61
N ILE A 106 -0.44 9.47 -7.97
CA ILE A 106 0.62 10.45 -7.77
C ILE A 106 1.21 10.76 -9.13
N THR A 107 1.09 12.02 -9.57
CA THR A 107 1.78 12.50 -10.78
C THR A 107 3.06 13.17 -10.36
N ASN A 108 4.18 12.52 -10.65
CA ASN A 108 5.51 13.02 -10.34
C ASN A 108 6.13 13.70 -11.57
N THR A 109 6.48 14.97 -11.44
CA THR A 109 7.03 15.80 -12.53
C THR A 109 8.47 16.21 -12.21
N ALA A 110 9.36 15.95 -13.15
CA ALA A 110 10.73 16.45 -13.12
C ALA A 110 10.93 17.56 -14.16
N ASN A 111 11.47 18.68 -13.72
CA ASN A 111 11.91 19.80 -14.54
C ASN A 111 13.43 19.80 -14.65
N VAL A 112 13.94 20.11 -15.82
CA VAL A 112 15.37 20.25 -16.09
C VAL A 112 15.63 21.61 -16.71
N THR A 113 16.53 22.40 -16.12
CA THR A 113 16.89 23.72 -16.63
C THR A 113 18.40 23.98 -16.53
N ASP A 114 18.93 24.74 -17.49
CA ASP A 114 20.25 25.36 -17.44
C ASP A 114 20.20 26.88 -17.16
N GLY A 115 19.01 27.38 -16.85
CA GLY A 115 18.72 28.80 -16.67
C GLY A 115 18.19 29.52 -17.92
N ASN A 116 18.36 28.92 -19.12
CA ASN A 116 17.84 29.46 -20.39
C ASN A 116 16.83 28.50 -21.05
N LEU A 117 17.12 27.21 -20.97
CA LEU A 117 16.25 26.13 -21.46
C LEU A 117 15.52 25.49 -20.26
N GLU A 118 14.27 25.15 -20.46
CA GLU A 118 13.50 24.36 -19.51
C GLU A 118 12.75 23.24 -20.25
N VAL A 119 12.88 22.02 -19.75
CA VAL A 119 12.13 20.85 -20.23
C VAL A 119 11.58 20.06 -19.05
N SER A 120 10.40 19.47 -19.22
CA SER A 120 9.76 18.70 -18.18
C SER A 120 9.30 17.33 -18.68
N ALA A 121 9.19 16.39 -17.75
CA ALA A 121 8.59 15.08 -17.97
C ALA A 121 7.83 14.65 -16.72
N SER A 122 6.67 14.01 -16.93
CA SER A 122 5.80 13.53 -15.84
C SER A 122 5.52 12.06 -16.00
N GLU A 123 5.38 11.37 -14.85
CA GLU A 123 4.93 10.00 -14.73
C GLU A 123 3.83 9.95 -13.67
N THR A 124 2.82 9.10 -13.89
CA THR A 124 1.73 8.90 -12.94
C THR A 124 1.77 7.47 -12.41
N VAL A 125 1.77 7.34 -11.09
CA VAL A 125 1.67 6.06 -10.37
C VAL A 125 0.27 5.99 -9.76
N SER A 126 -0.44 4.90 -10.01
CA SER A 126 -1.78 4.65 -9.46
C SER A 126 -1.72 3.66 -8.29
N THR A 127 -2.74 3.70 -7.44
CA THR A 127 -2.93 2.68 -6.39
C THR A 127 -3.11 1.29 -6.99
N ASP A 128 -2.67 0.27 -6.24
CA ASP A 128 -2.91 -1.14 -6.59
C ASP A 128 -4.24 -1.58 -5.96
N ASP A 129 -5.24 -1.78 -6.80
CA ASP A 129 -6.60 -2.11 -6.35
C ASP A 129 -6.67 -3.58 -5.91
N ARG A 130 -6.66 -3.78 -4.60
CA ARG A 130 -6.74 -5.12 -4.01
C ARG A 130 -7.24 -5.09 -2.57
N ALA A 131 -7.81 -6.20 -2.11
CA ALA A 131 -8.02 -6.46 -0.70
C ALA A 131 -6.69 -6.83 0.00
N VAL A 132 -6.51 -6.36 1.23
CA VAL A 132 -5.37 -6.71 2.09
C VAL A 132 -5.93 -7.14 3.44
N LEU A 133 -5.97 -8.45 3.67
CA LEU A 133 -6.65 -9.03 4.82
C LEU A 133 -5.68 -9.37 5.95
N THR A 134 -6.13 -9.12 7.17
CA THR A 134 -5.56 -9.63 8.42
C THR A 134 -6.66 -10.27 9.25
N ILE A 135 -6.29 -11.16 10.18
CA ILE A 135 -7.24 -11.82 11.05
C ILE A 135 -6.75 -11.80 12.50
N SER A 136 -7.68 -11.58 13.42
CA SER A 136 -7.48 -11.77 14.86
C SER A 136 -8.50 -12.77 15.41
N LYS A 137 -8.14 -13.46 16.51
CA LYS A 137 -8.96 -14.43 17.21
C LYS A 137 -9.01 -14.08 18.69
N ALA A 138 -10.21 -13.99 19.24
CA ALA A 138 -10.45 -13.82 20.67
C ALA A 138 -11.27 -14.99 21.22
N LEU A 139 -11.16 -15.21 22.52
CA LEU A 139 -11.82 -16.28 23.26
C LEU A 139 -12.44 -15.74 24.54
N CYS A 140 -13.70 -16.07 24.80
CA CYS A 140 -14.39 -15.69 26.02
C CYS A 140 -15.40 -16.77 26.46
N PRO A 141 -15.41 -17.19 27.74
CA PRO A 141 -14.39 -16.90 28.76
C PRO A 141 -13.10 -17.70 28.51
N ALA A 142 -11.97 -17.22 29.04
CA ALA A 142 -10.68 -17.89 28.92
C ALA A 142 -10.56 -19.19 29.75
N VAL A 143 -11.45 -19.38 30.70
CA VAL A 143 -11.52 -20.59 31.56
C VAL A 143 -12.97 -21.05 31.64
N VAL A 144 -13.22 -22.32 31.33
CA VAL A 144 -14.52 -22.96 31.41
C VAL A 144 -14.41 -24.25 32.18
N THR A 145 -15.51 -24.62 32.89
CA THR A 145 -15.67 -25.96 33.47
C THR A 145 -16.36 -26.86 32.45
N GLY A 146 -16.31 -28.18 32.66
CA GLY A 146 -16.99 -29.14 31.78
C GLY A 146 -18.46 -28.76 31.56
N ASN A 147 -18.93 -28.86 30.33
CA ASN A 147 -20.22 -28.36 29.81
C ASN A 147 -20.38 -26.83 29.85
N GLY A 148 -19.30 -26.08 30.08
CA GLY A 148 -19.33 -24.62 30.01
C GLY A 148 -19.41 -24.14 28.56
N GLN A 149 -20.09 -23.01 28.37
CA GLN A 149 -20.17 -22.35 27.06
C GLN A 149 -18.91 -21.52 26.83
N ILE A 150 -18.41 -21.55 25.59
CA ILE A 150 -17.27 -20.80 25.13
C ILE A 150 -17.59 -20.12 23.79
N THR A 151 -17.07 -18.94 23.60
CA THR A 151 -17.25 -18.15 22.38
C THR A 151 -15.89 -17.77 21.80
N TYR A 152 -15.69 -18.10 20.53
CA TYR A 152 -14.58 -17.63 19.71
C TYR A 152 -15.08 -16.54 18.79
N THR A 153 -14.37 -15.43 18.78
CA THR A 153 -14.62 -14.31 17.86
C THR A 153 -13.43 -14.14 16.93
N PHE A 154 -13.68 -14.24 15.65
CA PHE A 154 -12.69 -13.95 14.59
C PHE A 154 -13.06 -12.64 13.95
N VAL A 155 -12.15 -11.66 13.98
CA VAL A 155 -12.30 -10.40 13.26
C VAL A 155 -11.35 -10.41 12.08
N ILE A 156 -11.90 -10.24 10.88
CA ILE A 156 -11.15 -10.13 9.64
C ILE A 156 -11.18 -8.65 9.25
N GLU A 157 -10.01 -8.06 9.09
CA GLU A 157 -9.84 -6.67 8.70
C GLU A 157 -9.29 -6.59 7.28
N ASN A 158 -9.86 -5.68 6.48
CA ASN A 158 -9.37 -5.34 5.16
C ASN A 158 -8.80 -3.92 5.17
N THR A 159 -7.50 -3.80 4.99
CA THR A 159 -6.81 -2.50 4.85
C THR A 159 -6.58 -2.11 3.39
N GLY A 160 -7.04 -2.93 2.45
CA GLY A 160 -6.98 -2.64 1.02
C GLY A 160 -8.15 -1.79 0.53
N ASN A 161 -8.00 -1.21 -0.63
CA ASN A 161 -8.96 -0.27 -1.24
C ASN A 161 -10.08 -0.96 -2.03
N THR A 162 -10.08 -2.28 -2.12
CA THR A 162 -11.16 -3.07 -2.73
C THR A 162 -11.76 -4.04 -1.74
N GLU A 163 -13.04 -4.32 -1.91
CA GLU A 163 -13.74 -5.34 -1.14
C GLU A 163 -13.12 -6.72 -1.40
N ALA A 164 -12.97 -7.52 -0.37
CA ALA A 164 -12.76 -8.95 -0.52
C ALA A 164 -14.13 -9.61 -0.71
N SER A 165 -14.49 -9.83 -1.97
CA SER A 165 -15.79 -10.34 -2.41
C SER A 165 -15.87 -11.87 -2.36
N GLU A 166 -17.02 -12.42 -2.72
CA GLU A 166 -17.21 -13.88 -2.88
C GLU A 166 -16.23 -14.51 -3.88
N ALA A 167 -15.75 -13.72 -4.86
CA ALA A 167 -14.85 -14.19 -5.92
C ALA A 167 -13.44 -14.56 -5.39
N GLU A 168 -12.98 -13.93 -4.31
CA GLU A 168 -11.71 -14.25 -3.65
C GLU A 168 -11.76 -15.59 -2.91
N ARG A 169 -12.96 -16.15 -2.71
CA ARG A 169 -13.20 -17.48 -2.12
C ARG A 169 -12.48 -17.66 -0.77
N ILE A 170 -12.55 -16.66 0.09
CA ILE A 170 -11.94 -16.68 1.43
C ILE A 170 -12.48 -17.86 2.23
N VAL A 171 -11.59 -18.56 2.92
CA VAL A 171 -11.91 -19.66 3.82
C VAL A 171 -11.24 -19.40 5.16
N LEU A 172 -12.04 -19.39 6.23
CA LEU A 172 -11.60 -19.41 7.62
C LEU A 172 -11.57 -20.86 8.10
N THR A 173 -10.43 -21.30 8.63
CA THR A 173 -10.27 -22.63 9.23
C THR A 173 -9.77 -22.50 10.66
N ASP A 174 -10.25 -23.40 11.51
CA ASP A 174 -9.75 -23.56 12.88
C ASP A 174 -9.91 -25.01 13.35
N THR A 175 -9.18 -25.37 14.39
CA THR A 175 -9.34 -26.66 15.05
C THR A 175 -9.52 -26.41 16.55
N PHE A 176 -10.71 -26.72 17.07
CA PHE A 176 -11.02 -26.51 18.49
C PHE A 176 -10.51 -27.65 19.35
N ASP A 177 -9.70 -27.30 20.36
CA ASP A 177 -9.25 -28.18 21.41
C ASP A 177 -9.45 -27.47 22.77
N PRO A 178 -10.36 -27.94 23.62
CA PRO A 178 -11.22 -29.11 23.47
C PRO A 178 -12.27 -28.98 22.35
N ILE A 179 -12.72 -30.12 21.84
CA ILE A 179 -13.74 -30.19 20.78
C ILE A 179 -15.05 -29.62 21.31
N LEU A 180 -15.65 -28.69 20.55
CA LEU A 180 -16.92 -28.07 20.90
C LEU A 180 -18.12 -28.93 20.50
N LYS A 181 -19.18 -28.87 21.28
CA LYS A 181 -20.49 -29.47 20.98
C LYS A 181 -21.51 -28.38 20.77
N ASN A 182 -22.56 -28.70 20.01
CA ASN A 182 -23.72 -27.82 19.81
C ASN A 182 -23.28 -26.41 19.34
N ILE A 183 -22.40 -26.35 18.35
CA ILE A 183 -21.90 -25.06 17.87
C ILE A 183 -23.01 -24.24 17.19
N ALA A 184 -22.99 -22.94 17.45
CA ALA A 184 -23.74 -21.92 16.73
C ALA A 184 -22.73 -20.94 16.09
N VAL A 185 -22.94 -20.63 14.83
CA VAL A 185 -22.05 -19.75 14.05
C VAL A 185 -22.84 -18.56 13.53
N THR A 186 -22.26 -17.37 13.69
CA THR A 186 -22.81 -16.16 13.05
C THR A 186 -21.72 -15.45 12.23
N PHE A 187 -22.14 -14.79 11.16
CA PHE A 187 -21.31 -13.89 10.37
C PHE A 187 -21.96 -12.51 10.37
N ASN A 188 -21.24 -11.50 10.85
CA ASN A 188 -21.76 -10.15 11.05
C ASN A 188 -23.12 -10.13 11.75
N GLY A 189 -23.28 -10.98 12.79
CA GLY A 189 -24.50 -11.13 13.55
C GLY A 189 -25.60 -11.98 12.90
N THR A 190 -25.44 -12.40 11.64
CA THR A 190 -26.41 -13.28 10.94
C THR A 190 -26.06 -14.74 11.16
N ALA A 191 -27.07 -15.55 11.59
CA ALA A 191 -26.85 -16.98 11.84
C ALA A 191 -26.52 -17.75 10.56
N TRP A 192 -25.51 -18.61 10.62
CA TRP A 192 -25.07 -19.50 9.57
C TRP A 192 -25.50 -20.96 9.81
N THR A 193 -25.71 -21.69 8.72
CA THR A 193 -26.16 -23.08 8.72
C THR A 193 -25.03 -24.01 8.29
N ALA A 194 -24.80 -25.08 9.08
CA ALA A 194 -23.85 -26.13 8.72
C ALA A 194 -24.21 -26.79 7.38
N GLY A 195 -23.19 -27.10 6.57
CA GLY A 195 -23.35 -27.66 5.24
C GLY A 195 -23.71 -26.64 4.14
N THR A 196 -24.07 -25.39 4.53
CA THR A 196 -24.37 -24.31 3.56
C THR A 196 -23.29 -23.21 3.59
N GLN A 197 -22.90 -22.73 4.77
CA GLN A 197 -21.89 -21.71 4.93
C GLN A 197 -20.59 -22.21 5.57
N TYR A 198 -20.67 -23.29 6.36
CA TYR A 198 -19.52 -23.87 7.02
C TYR A 198 -19.65 -25.38 7.18
N THR A 199 -18.54 -26.04 7.49
CA THR A 199 -18.49 -27.42 7.94
C THR A 199 -17.84 -27.50 9.33
N TYR A 200 -18.25 -28.47 10.14
CA TYR A 200 -17.67 -28.74 11.43
C TYR A 200 -17.62 -30.25 11.70
N GLY A 201 -16.47 -30.74 12.09
CA GLY A 201 -16.27 -32.14 12.49
C GLY A 201 -16.45 -32.32 13.99
N GLU A 202 -17.61 -32.82 14.43
CA GLU A 202 -17.92 -33.02 15.86
C GLU A 202 -17.00 -34.01 16.59
N THR A 203 -16.24 -34.81 15.83
CA THR A 203 -15.27 -35.77 16.39
C THR A 203 -13.81 -35.30 16.23
N THR A 204 -13.56 -34.32 15.36
CA THR A 204 -12.20 -33.84 15.05
C THR A 204 -11.96 -32.43 15.55
N GLY A 205 -13.02 -31.65 15.87
CA GLY A 205 -12.93 -30.25 16.22
C GLY A 205 -12.62 -29.32 15.04
N VAL A 206 -12.50 -29.86 13.82
CA VAL A 206 -12.13 -29.07 12.62
C VAL A 206 -13.32 -28.26 12.12
N PHE A 207 -13.14 -26.95 12.06
CA PHE A 207 -14.07 -25.98 11.49
C PHE A 207 -13.51 -25.42 10.19
N ALA A 208 -14.35 -25.24 9.19
CA ALA A 208 -14.01 -24.52 7.98
C ALA A 208 -15.25 -23.84 7.40
N THR A 209 -15.11 -22.57 7.00
CA THR A 209 -16.13 -21.92 6.17
C THR A 209 -16.08 -22.45 4.74
N LEU A 210 -17.21 -22.45 4.05
CA LEU A 210 -17.24 -22.76 2.62
C LEU A 210 -16.68 -21.57 1.82
N PRO A 211 -16.01 -21.81 0.71
CA PRO A 211 -15.44 -20.75 -0.12
C PRO A 211 -16.51 -19.76 -0.62
N GLY A 212 -16.22 -18.46 -0.56
CA GLY A 212 -17.12 -17.40 -1.03
C GLY A 212 -18.24 -17.01 -0.05
N GLN A 213 -18.22 -17.52 1.18
CA GLN A 213 -19.19 -17.14 2.21
C GLN A 213 -18.76 -15.92 3.03
N ILE A 214 -17.47 -15.61 3.04
CA ILE A 214 -16.91 -14.45 3.73
C ILE A 214 -16.70 -13.34 2.73
N THR A 215 -17.27 -12.17 3.02
CA THR A 215 -16.97 -10.91 2.32
C THR A 215 -16.47 -9.90 3.34
N VAL A 216 -15.49 -9.07 2.97
CA VAL A 216 -14.94 -8.05 3.86
C VAL A 216 -14.91 -6.73 3.10
N PRO A 217 -15.65 -5.70 3.54
CA PRO A 217 -15.69 -4.41 2.86
C PRO A 217 -14.28 -3.83 2.63
N ALA A 218 -14.14 -2.99 1.64
CA ALA A 218 -12.92 -2.21 1.44
C ALA A 218 -12.66 -1.28 2.64
N ALA A 219 -11.40 -0.94 2.87
CA ALA A 219 -11.05 0.14 3.78
C ALA A 219 -11.60 1.48 3.26
N GLN A 220 -11.90 2.37 4.19
CA GLN A 220 -12.23 3.77 3.91
C GLN A 220 -11.01 4.64 4.16
N TYR A 221 -10.77 5.57 3.23
CA TYR A 221 -9.67 6.51 3.30
C TYR A 221 -10.23 7.92 3.41
N THR A 222 -9.78 8.66 4.42
CA THR A 222 -10.19 10.05 4.65
C THR A 222 -8.96 10.93 4.76
N GLN A 223 -8.99 12.10 4.10
CA GLN A 223 -7.92 13.07 4.23
C GLN A 223 -8.19 13.97 5.43
N ASN A 224 -7.22 14.03 6.34
CA ASN A 224 -7.27 14.86 7.54
C ASN A 224 -7.04 16.34 7.21
N GLU A 225 -7.35 17.24 8.13
CA GLU A 225 -7.17 18.69 7.96
C GLU A 225 -5.70 19.10 7.70
N ASN A 226 -4.74 18.29 8.14
CA ASN A 226 -3.31 18.49 7.87
C ASN A 226 -2.83 17.87 6.54
N GLY A 227 -3.73 17.33 5.73
CA GLY A 227 -3.44 16.72 4.44
C GLY A 227 -3.02 15.25 4.47
N THR A 228 -2.78 14.66 5.64
CA THR A 228 -2.45 13.24 5.75
C THR A 228 -3.68 12.35 5.52
N TRP A 229 -3.47 11.14 5.02
CA TRP A 229 -4.54 10.17 4.84
C TRP A 229 -4.63 9.21 6.02
N ALA A 230 -5.83 9.05 6.55
CA ALA A 230 -6.19 8.05 7.55
C ALA A 230 -6.93 6.88 6.89
N THR A 231 -6.65 5.67 7.38
CA THR A 231 -7.29 4.44 6.92
C THR A 231 -8.17 3.88 8.03
N THR A 232 -9.44 3.64 7.73
CA THR A 232 -10.35 2.87 8.56
C THR A 232 -10.57 1.53 7.89
N PRO A 233 -10.07 0.41 8.45
CA PRO A 233 -10.25 -0.90 7.85
C PRO A 233 -11.72 -1.27 7.67
N GLY A 234 -12.04 -1.94 6.57
CA GLY A 234 -13.28 -2.70 6.47
C GLY A 234 -13.20 -3.93 7.39
N THR A 235 -14.29 -4.32 8.04
CA THR A 235 -14.30 -5.42 9.00
C THR A 235 -15.41 -6.42 8.73
N ALA A 236 -15.13 -7.68 9.01
CA ALA A 236 -16.12 -8.75 9.08
C ALA A 236 -15.85 -9.62 10.31
N GLU A 237 -16.90 -10.13 10.93
CA GLU A 237 -16.81 -10.90 12.15
C GLU A 237 -17.46 -12.29 11.98
N VAL A 238 -16.73 -13.33 12.36
CA VAL A 238 -17.28 -14.68 12.55
C VAL A 238 -17.25 -15.01 14.03
N VAL A 239 -18.43 -15.32 14.60
CA VAL A 239 -18.55 -15.73 16.00
C VAL A 239 -18.99 -17.19 16.06
N ILE A 240 -18.26 -18.00 16.83
CA ILE A 240 -18.53 -19.42 17.02
C ILE A 240 -18.71 -19.67 18.51
N THR A 241 -19.90 -20.08 18.91
CA THR A 241 -20.24 -20.43 20.30
C THR A 241 -20.49 -21.92 20.37
N GLY A 242 -20.01 -22.58 21.43
CA GLY A 242 -20.23 -24.00 21.67
C GLY A 242 -20.06 -24.37 23.13
N THR A 243 -20.31 -25.62 23.46
CA THR A 243 -20.06 -26.18 24.77
C THR A 243 -18.87 -27.14 24.76
N VAL A 244 -18.09 -27.15 25.84
CA VAL A 244 -16.94 -28.03 26.03
C VAL A 244 -17.37 -29.30 26.72
#